data_a51ee31f9e5d5b8578df6415938bf0f1
#
_entry.id   a51ee31f9e5d5b8578df6415938bf0f1
#
_cell.length_a   1.000
_cell.length_b   1.000
_cell.length_c   1.000
_cell.angle_alpha   90.00
_cell.angle_beta   90.00
_cell.angle_gamma   90.00
#
_symmetry.space_group_name_H-M   'P 1'
#
loop_
_entity.id
_entity.type
_entity.pdbx_description
1 polymer ?
#
loop_
_entity_poly.entity_id
_entity_poly.type
_entity_poly.pdbx_seq_one_letter_code
_entity_poly.pdbx_strand_id
1 'polypeptide(L)'
;MTFETAALMEPLACVTYGVESVGVHLGDTVVVNGAGPIGLMYVALLTRKGARVIATDLSDLRLAMARKLGAAETVNASQGDTVARVKALTEESRGCDIAIEATGYPEVWEKNICMARKGGKVLLFGGTKAGTQLVADANLVHYSQLTIMGLYHTTPVYTMTAFELLKNGVIRAEDFVSETYPLEQIETAILEHSKGMCIKNRILLD
;
A
#
# COMPACT_ATOMS: atom_id res chain seq x y z
N MET A 1 -14.21 -20.36 5.72
CA MET A 1 -13.01 -19.51 5.84
C MET A 1 -12.26 -19.94 7.10
N THR A 2 -10.94 -20.10 7.02
CA THR A 2 -10.10 -20.39 8.19
C THR A 2 -9.90 -19.13 9.04
N PHE A 3 -9.54 -19.27 10.32
CA PHE A 3 -9.18 -18.12 11.17
C PHE A 3 -7.99 -17.32 10.61
N GLU A 4 -7.02 -18.00 10.02
CA GLU A 4 -5.87 -17.40 9.36
C GLU A 4 -6.29 -16.44 8.23
N THR A 5 -7.22 -16.88 7.39
CA THR A 5 -7.77 -16.02 6.32
C THR A 5 -8.61 -14.89 6.92
N ALA A 6 -9.45 -15.18 7.92
CA ALA A 6 -10.31 -14.19 8.57
C ALA A 6 -9.51 -13.07 9.27
N ALA A 7 -8.30 -13.35 9.78
CA ALA A 7 -7.44 -12.37 10.42
C ALA A 7 -6.96 -11.25 9.47
N LEU A 8 -7.09 -11.44 8.15
CA LEU A 8 -6.78 -10.41 7.15
C LEU A 8 -7.98 -9.50 6.85
N MET A 9 -9.17 -9.78 7.36
CA MET A 9 -10.41 -9.12 6.94
C MET A 9 -10.40 -7.62 7.26
N GLU A 10 -10.04 -7.24 8.48
CA GLU A 10 -10.06 -5.82 8.88
C GLU A 10 -9.06 -4.98 8.08
N PRO A 11 -7.76 -5.32 7.99
CA PRO A 11 -6.81 -4.53 7.20
C PRO A 11 -7.16 -4.53 5.70
N LEU A 12 -7.69 -5.63 5.17
CA LEU A 12 -8.16 -5.69 3.79
C LEU A 12 -9.38 -4.80 3.55
N ALA A 13 -10.28 -4.66 4.52
CA ALA A 13 -11.42 -3.76 4.43
C ALA A 13 -10.98 -2.30 4.32
N CYS A 14 -9.96 -1.90 5.10
CA CYS A 14 -9.36 -0.56 5.00
C CYS A 14 -8.74 -0.32 3.61
N VAL A 15 -7.99 -1.30 3.10
CA VAL A 15 -7.39 -1.21 1.76
C VAL A 15 -8.46 -1.16 0.67
N THR A 16 -9.50 -1.98 0.77
CA THR A 16 -10.63 -1.98 -0.18
C THR A 16 -11.33 -0.62 -0.21
N TYR A 17 -11.54 -0.03 0.97
CA TYR A 17 -12.08 1.33 1.07
C TYR A 17 -11.18 2.34 0.36
N GLY A 18 -9.86 2.24 0.53
CA GLY A 18 -8.90 3.12 -0.15
C GLY A 18 -8.93 2.99 -1.67
N VAL A 19 -8.95 1.77 -2.19
CA VAL A 19 -9.01 1.49 -3.64
C VAL A 19 -10.28 2.08 -4.26
N GLU A 20 -11.43 1.91 -3.61
CA GLU A 20 -12.70 2.43 -4.12
C GLU A 20 -12.79 3.97 -3.98
N SER A 21 -12.35 4.52 -2.84
CA SER A 21 -12.41 5.97 -2.59
C SER A 21 -11.54 6.78 -3.54
N VAL A 22 -10.34 6.27 -3.88
CA VAL A 22 -9.46 6.98 -4.82
C VAL A 22 -9.93 6.83 -6.28
N GLY A 23 -10.84 5.90 -6.54
CA GLY A 23 -11.48 5.71 -7.85
C GLY A 23 -10.48 5.29 -8.93
N VAL A 24 -9.90 4.11 -8.76
CA VAL A 24 -8.97 3.49 -9.73
C VAL A 24 -9.73 3.01 -10.97
N HIS A 25 -9.24 3.34 -12.15
CA HIS A 25 -9.77 2.88 -13.43
C HIS A 25 -8.86 1.83 -14.08
N LEU A 26 -9.42 1.07 -15.02
CA LEU A 26 -8.66 0.15 -15.86
C LEU A 26 -7.56 0.90 -16.63
N GLY A 27 -6.34 0.40 -16.55
CA GLY A 27 -5.20 0.99 -17.25
C GLY A 27 -4.48 2.11 -16.49
N ASP A 28 -4.99 2.58 -15.33
CA ASP A 28 -4.27 3.55 -14.50
C ASP A 28 -2.89 3.04 -14.10
N THR A 29 -1.90 3.91 -14.13
CA THR A 29 -0.60 3.68 -13.50
C THR A 29 -0.67 4.12 -12.04
N VAL A 30 -0.56 3.17 -11.12
CA VAL A 30 -0.67 3.43 -9.68
C VAL A 30 0.65 3.16 -8.99
N VAL A 31 1.16 4.13 -8.25
CA VAL A 31 2.32 3.95 -7.37
C VAL A 31 1.85 3.61 -5.97
N VAL A 32 2.45 2.58 -5.37
CA VAL A 32 2.24 2.21 -3.96
C VAL A 32 3.56 2.39 -3.24
N ASN A 33 3.65 3.40 -2.39
CA ASN A 33 4.82 3.66 -1.54
C ASN A 33 4.68 2.93 -0.22
N GLY A 34 5.57 1.98 0.02
CA GLY A 34 5.56 1.02 1.12
C GLY A 34 4.98 -0.32 0.69
N ALA A 35 5.81 -1.37 0.70
CA ALA A 35 5.43 -2.75 0.44
C ALA A 35 5.34 -3.58 1.74
N GLY A 36 4.90 -2.97 2.83
CA GLY A 36 4.45 -3.66 4.03
C GLY A 36 3.13 -4.42 3.80
N PRO A 37 2.53 -5.04 4.83
CA PRO A 37 1.30 -5.82 4.68
C PRO A 37 0.17 -5.05 3.97
N ILE A 38 -0.02 -3.79 4.33
CA ILE A 38 -1.04 -2.90 3.74
C ILE A 38 -0.71 -2.59 2.28
N GLY A 39 0.53 -2.15 2.00
CA GLY A 39 0.93 -1.83 0.61
C GLY A 39 0.86 -3.05 -0.30
N LEU A 40 1.23 -4.24 0.18
CA LEU A 40 1.10 -5.49 -0.58
C LEU A 40 -0.36 -5.86 -0.86
N MET A 41 -1.29 -5.58 0.06
CA MET A 41 -2.74 -5.72 -0.19
C MET A 41 -3.22 -4.74 -1.26
N TYR A 42 -2.73 -3.48 -1.25
CA TYR A 42 -2.96 -2.53 -2.35
C TYR A 42 -2.45 -3.07 -3.67
N VAL A 43 -1.18 -3.52 -3.73
CA VAL A 43 -0.62 -4.12 -4.96
C VAL A 43 -1.51 -5.22 -5.48
N ALA A 44 -1.92 -6.15 -4.63
CA ALA A 44 -2.73 -7.30 -5.02
C ALA A 44 -4.12 -6.89 -5.56
N LEU A 45 -4.82 -5.95 -4.91
CA LEU A 45 -6.14 -5.50 -5.36
C LEU A 45 -6.07 -4.66 -6.62
N LEU A 46 -5.13 -3.71 -6.69
CA LEU A 46 -4.95 -2.80 -7.83
C LEU A 46 -4.61 -3.56 -9.10
N THR A 47 -3.72 -4.53 -9.02
CA THR A 47 -3.37 -5.40 -10.15
C THR A 47 -4.59 -6.17 -10.66
N ARG A 48 -5.39 -6.74 -9.75
CA ARG A 48 -6.63 -7.45 -10.11
C ARG A 48 -7.71 -6.52 -10.67
N LYS A 49 -7.67 -5.26 -10.32
CA LYS A 49 -8.55 -4.20 -10.87
C LYS A 49 -8.07 -3.72 -12.26
N GLY A 50 -6.92 -4.20 -12.73
CA GLY A 50 -6.38 -3.90 -14.06
C GLY A 50 -5.50 -2.64 -14.10
N ALA A 51 -5.01 -2.16 -12.96
CA ALA A 51 -4.03 -1.08 -12.89
C ALA A 51 -2.61 -1.62 -13.15
N ARG A 52 -1.75 -0.78 -13.73
CA ARG A 52 -0.31 -0.99 -13.79
C ARG A 52 0.31 -0.48 -12.49
N VAL A 53 0.78 -1.39 -11.64
CA VAL A 53 1.28 -1.04 -10.31
C VAL A 53 2.80 -0.92 -10.30
N ILE A 54 3.31 0.18 -9.74
CA ILE A 54 4.71 0.42 -9.39
C ILE A 54 4.81 0.42 -7.87
N ALA A 55 5.52 -0.54 -7.27
CA ALA A 55 5.71 -0.60 -5.82
C ALA A 55 7.08 -0.05 -5.41
N THR A 56 7.13 0.70 -4.31
CA THR A 56 8.39 1.18 -3.72
C THR A 56 8.53 0.71 -2.28
N ASP A 57 9.73 0.34 -1.86
CA ASP A 57 10.07 -0.01 -0.47
C ASP A 57 11.60 0.09 -0.29
N LEU A 58 12.07 0.07 0.95
CA LEU A 58 13.50 -0.04 1.26
C LEU A 58 14.00 -1.49 1.21
N SER A 59 13.10 -2.48 1.34
CA SER A 59 13.38 -3.91 1.45
C SER A 59 13.21 -4.62 0.12
N ASP A 60 14.28 -5.20 -0.41
CA ASP A 60 14.22 -6.01 -1.63
C ASP A 60 13.35 -7.27 -1.44
N LEU A 61 13.29 -7.83 -0.22
CA LEU A 61 12.39 -8.94 0.11
C LEU A 61 10.92 -8.56 -0.13
N ARG A 62 10.50 -7.39 0.38
CA ARG A 62 9.13 -6.89 0.22
C ARG A 62 8.83 -6.52 -1.23
N LEU A 63 9.81 -5.97 -1.95
CA LEU A 63 9.70 -5.69 -3.38
C LEU A 63 9.56 -6.97 -4.21
N ALA A 64 10.27 -8.04 -3.86
CA ALA A 64 10.09 -9.36 -4.50
C ALA A 64 8.67 -9.89 -4.28
N MET A 65 8.10 -9.72 -3.08
CA MET A 65 6.70 -10.09 -2.82
C MET A 65 5.72 -9.22 -3.60
N ALA A 66 5.99 -7.90 -3.73
CA ALA A 66 5.17 -7.03 -4.56
C ALA A 66 5.12 -7.50 -6.02
N ARG A 67 6.26 -7.94 -6.59
CA ARG A 67 6.29 -8.57 -7.93
C ARG A 67 5.46 -9.85 -8.00
N LYS A 68 5.59 -10.73 -7.00
CA LYS A 68 4.78 -11.97 -6.91
C LYS A 68 3.28 -11.67 -6.90
N LEU A 69 2.88 -10.57 -6.26
CA LEU A 69 1.48 -10.14 -6.18
C LEU A 69 1.01 -9.34 -7.42
N GLY A 70 1.90 -9.12 -8.40
CA GLY A 70 1.57 -8.57 -9.70
C GLY A 70 2.03 -7.12 -9.95
N ALA A 71 2.87 -6.54 -9.09
CA ALA A 71 3.49 -5.26 -9.42
C ALA A 71 4.28 -5.36 -10.74
N ALA A 72 3.98 -4.48 -11.68
CA ALA A 72 4.65 -4.42 -12.98
C ALA A 72 6.12 -3.98 -12.83
N GLU A 73 6.35 -3.05 -11.89
CA GLU A 73 7.68 -2.51 -11.60
C GLU A 73 7.89 -2.37 -10.09
N THR A 74 9.13 -2.39 -9.68
CA THR A 74 9.53 -2.12 -8.29
C THR A 74 10.72 -1.18 -8.23
N VAL A 75 10.73 -0.29 -7.24
CA VAL A 75 11.80 0.68 -7.01
C VAL A 75 12.27 0.56 -5.57
N ASN A 76 13.53 0.18 -5.37
CA ASN A 76 14.14 0.25 -4.04
C ASN A 76 14.44 1.72 -3.69
N ALA A 77 13.73 2.23 -2.68
CA ALA A 77 13.76 3.64 -2.28
C ALA A 77 15.06 4.04 -1.55
N SER A 78 15.93 3.08 -1.18
CA SER A 78 17.26 3.36 -0.64
C SER A 78 18.28 3.73 -1.71
N GLN A 79 17.95 3.53 -3.00
CA GLN A 79 18.87 3.66 -4.11
C GLN A 79 18.61 4.95 -4.93
N GLY A 80 18.87 6.12 -4.33
CA GLY A 80 18.78 7.41 -5.02
C GLY A 80 17.40 8.06 -4.99
N ASP A 81 17.15 8.96 -5.95
CA ASP A 81 15.90 9.73 -6.02
C ASP A 81 14.73 8.85 -6.47
N THR A 82 13.90 8.44 -5.50
CA THR A 82 12.72 7.59 -5.73
C THR A 82 11.70 8.28 -6.64
N VAL A 83 11.51 9.60 -6.52
CA VAL A 83 10.53 10.34 -7.34
C VAL A 83 10.95 10.33 -8.81
N ALA A 84 12.20 10.67 -9.08
CA ALA A 84 12.74 10.66 -10.44
C ALA A 84 12.70 9.26 -11.07
N ARG A 85 13.05 8.22 -10.30
CA ARG A 85 13.02 6.82 -10.76
C ARG A 85 11.60 6.34 -11.06
N VAL A 86 10.63 6.66 -10.20
CA VAL A 86 9.22 6.34 -10.43
C VAL A 86 8.70 7.04 -11.68
N LYS A 87 8.97 8.34 -11.83
CA LYS A 87 8.55 9.09 -13.03
C LYS A 87 9.14 8.50 -14.31
N ALA A 88 10.40 8.13 -14.31
CA ALA A 88 11.05 7.50 -15.47
C ALA A 88 10.40 6.18 -15.92
N LEU A 89 9.65 5.52 -15.03
CA LEU A 89 8.86 4.32 -15.35
C LEU A 89 7.46 4.64 -15.90
N THR A 90 7.08 5.90 -15.98
CA THR A 90 5.78 6.33 -16.53
C THR A 90 5.95 6.89 -17.94
N GLU A 91 4.86 6.91 -18.71
CA GLU A 91 4.86 7.45 -20.05
C GLU A 91 5.36 8.90 -20.06
N GLU A 92 6.35 9.22 -20.91
CA GLU A 92 7.00 10.53 -21.02
C GLU A 92 7.48 11.11 -19.67
N SER A 93 7.72 10.26 -18.68
CA SER A 93 8.11 10.65 -17.32
C SER A 93 7.10 11.61 -16.65
N ARG A 94 5.84 11.59 -17.08
CA ARG A 94 4.79 12.52 -16.62
C ARG A 94 4.37 12.30 -15.16
N GLY A 95 4.65 11.14 -14.59
CA GLY A 95 4.15 10.71 -13.28
C GLY A 95 2.97 9.75 -13.36
N CYS A 96 2.52 9.25 -12.20
CA CYS A 96 1.44 8.27 -12.10
C CYS A 96 0.05 8.92 -12.04
N ASP A 97 -0.97 8.15 -12.41
CA ASP A 97 -2.38 8.58 -12.28
C ASP A 97 -2.77 8.69 -10.81
N ILE A 98 -2.32 7.74 -10.00
CA ILE A 98 -2.61 7.67 -8.57
C ILE A 98 -1.34 7.31 -7.81
N ALA A 99 -1.05 8.06 -6.74
CA ALA A 99 0.02 7.76 -5.79
C ALA A 99 -0.59 7.41 -4.42
N ILE A 100 -0.33 6.19 -3.92
CA ILE A 100 -0.83 5.71 -2.63
C ILE A 100 0.34 5.63 -1.65
N GLU A 101 0.20 6.28 -0.52
CA GLU A 101 1.16 6.25 0.57
C GLU A 101 0.71 5.26 1.64
N ALA A 102 1.51 4.26 1.95
CA ALA A 102 1.21 3.18 2.88
C ALA A 102 2.30 2.95 3.95
N THR A 103 3.13 3.97 4.23
CA THR A 103 4.23 3.88 5.21
C THR A 103 3.95 4.65 6.50
N GLY A 104 3.24 5.78 6.42
CA GLY A 104 3.02 6.70 7.52
C GLY A 104 4.19 7.65 7.83
N TYR A 105 5.20 7.74 6.94
CA TYR A 105 6.31 8.68 7.10
C TYR A 105 6.02 9.98 6.35
N PRO A 106 6.13 11.16 7.01
CA PRO A 106 5.79 12.46 6.40
C PRO A 106 6.57 12.74 5.11
N GLU A 107 7.85 12.41 5.09
CA GLU A 107 8.70 12.57 3.91
C GLU A 107 8.28 11.70 2.73
N VAL A 108 7.61 10.57 2.98
CA VAL A 108 7.04 9.73 1.93
C VAL A 108 5.71 10.31 1.45
N TRP A 109 4.93 10.93 2.34
CA TRP A 109 3.73 11.69 1.96
C TRP A 109 4.06 12.80 0.97
N GLU A 110 5.13 13.58 1.25
CA GLU A 110 5.60 14.66 0.38
C GLU A 110 6.08 14.15 -0.98
N LYS A 111 6.87 13.07 -0.99
CA LYS A 111 7.30 12.40 -2.24
C LYS A 111 6.13 11.90 -3.07
N ASN A 112 5.09 11.38 -2.42
CA ASN A 112 3.87 10.90 -3.08
C ASN A 112 3.21 12.01 -3.92
N ILE A 113 3.12 13.23 -3.37
CA ILE A 113 2.57 14.40 -4.09
C ILE A 113 3.40 14.69 -5.35
N CYS A 114 4.73 14.57 -5.24
CA CYS A 114 5.64 14.81 -6.37
C CYS A 114 5.60 13.73 -7.45
N MET A 115 5.11 12.52 -7.15
CA MET A 115 5.03 11.40 -8.10
C MET A 115 3.81 11.46 -9.02
N ALA A 116 2.74 12.16 -8.60
CA ALA A 116 1.51 12.25 -9.37
C ALA A 116 1.68 13.14 -10.63
N ARG A 117 1.02 12.72 -11.71
CA ARG A 117 0.93 13.54 -12.93
C ARG A 117 -0.04 14.72 -12.76
N LYS A 118 -0.09 15.62 -13.72
CA LYS A 118 -1.15 16.64 -13.79
C LYS A 118 -2.54 15.97 -13.84
N GLY A 119 -3.46 16.46 -13.01
CA GLY A 119 -4.79 15.87 -12.80
C GLY A 119 -4.76 14.57 -12.01
N GLY A 120 -3.62 14.17 -11.45
CA GLY A 120 -3.44 12.95 -10.68
C GLY A 120 -4.03 13.03 -9.27
N LYS A 121 -4.13 11.87 -8.64
CA LYS A 121 -4.66 11.73 -7.27
C LYS A 121 -3.59 11.20 -6.32
N VAL A 122 -3.64 11.66 -5.08
CA VAL A 122 -2.73 11.23 -4.00
C VAL A 122 -3.57 10.75 -2.83
N LEU A 123 -3.41 9.49 -2.44
CA LEU A 123 -4.03 8.91 -1.27
C LEU A 123 -3.00 8.79 -0.14
N LEU A 124 -3.24 9.49 0.95
CA LEU A 124 -2.44 9.47 2.17
C LEU A 124 -3.12 8.50 3.14
N PHE A 125 -2.67 7.26 3.12
CA PHE A 125 -3.29 6.17 3.86
C PHE A 125 -2.55 5.81 5.15
N GLY A 126 -1.22 5.80 5.13
CA GLY A 126 -0.40 5.52 6.31
C GLY A 126 -0.59 6.58 7.39
N GLY A 127 -0.92 6.17 8.62
CA GLY A 127 -1.12 7.09 9.74
C GLY A 127 0.18 7.72 10.22
N THR A 128 0.16 9.01 10.56
CA THR A 128 1.29 9.73 11.15
C THR A 128 1.07 10.00 12.65
N LYS A 129 2.12 10.40 13.36
CA LYS A 129 2.00 10.82 14.76
C LYS A 129 1.21 12.13 14.88
N ALA A 130 0.49 12.31 15.99
CA ALA A 130 -0.19 13.58 16.28
C ALA A 130 0.80 14.76 16.26
N GLY A 131 0.38 15.87 15.64
CA GLY A 131 1.22 17.06 15.48
C GLY A 131 2.16 17.03 14.27
N THR A 132 2.20 15.94 13.49
CA THR A 132 2.94 15.90 12.24
C THR A 132 2.34 16.87 11.23
N GLN A 133 3.19 17.61 10.54
CA GLN A 133 2.80 18.53 9.48
C GLN A 133 3.18 17.95 8.12
N LEU A 134 2.35 18.19 7.12
CA LEU A 134 2.63 17.93 5.72
C LEU A 134 3.09 19.22 5.05
N VAL A 135 4.27 19.22 4.43
CA VAL A 135 4.76 20.32 3.61
C VAL A 135 4.52 19.99 2.15
N ALA A 136 3.73 20.81 1.48
CA ALA A 136 3.43 20.63 0.06
C ALA A 136 3.70 21.93 -0.70
N ASP A 137 4.29 21.81 -1.90
CA ASP A 137 4.42 22.94 -2.82
C ASP A 137 3.04 23.34 -3.35
N ALA A 138 2.56 24.51 -2.91
CA ALA A 138 1.24 25.03 -3.31
C ALA A 138 1.15 25.26 -4.82
N ASN A 139 2.25 25.63 -5.48
CA ASN A 139 2.30 25.81 -6.93
C ASN A 139 2.12 24.47 -7.64
N LEU A 140 2.83 23.40 -7.17
CA LEU A 140 2.67 22.05 -7.70
C LEU A 140 1.21 21.58 -7.55
N VAL A 141 0.63 21.71 -6.35
CA VAL A 141 -0.75 21.25 -6.10
C VAL A 141 -1.75 21.99 -6.98
N HIS A 142 -1.65 23.33 -7.05
CA HIS A 142 -2.59 24.17 -7.78
C HIS A 142 -2.49 23.99 -9.30
N TYR A 143 -1.29 24.18 -9.87
CA TYR A 143 -1.12 24.17 -11.34
C TYR A 143 -1.06 22.75 -11.93
N SER A 144 -0.88 21.74 -11.11
CA SER A 144 -1.06 20.35 -11.54
C SER A 144 -2.46 19.80 -11.25
N GLN A 145 -3.35 20.60 -10.67
CA GLN A 145 -4.74 20.20 -10.36
C GLN A 145 -4.78 18.85 -9.58
N LEU A 146 -3.92 18.70 -8.58
CA LEU A 146 -3.83 17.47 -7.81
C LEU A 146 -5.03 17.33 -6.87
N THR A 147 -5.55 16.11 -6.74
CA THR A 147 -6.47 15.73 -5.68
C THR A 147 -5.71 15.01 -4.59
N ILE A 148 -5.58 15.62 -3.41
CA ILE A 148 -4.93 15.01 -2.25
C ILE A 148 -6.02 14.64 -1.25
N MET A 149 -6.05 13.38 -0.82
CA MET A 149 -7.06 12.89 0.11
C MET A 149 -6.42 12.01 1.20
N GLY A 150 -6.91 12.17 2.41
CA GLY A 150 -6.66 11.26 3.52
C GLY A 150 -7.79 10.26 3.63
N LEU A 151 -7.49 9.09 4.22
CA LEU A 151 -8.50 8.09 4.51
C LEU A 151 -8.18 7.43 5.85
N TYR A 152 -9.21 7.24 6.64
CA TYR A 152 -9.08 6.63 7.97
C TYR A 152 -10.12 5.54 8.16
N HIS A 153 -9.64 4.37 8.61
CA HIS A 153 -10.45 3.23 8.99
C HIS A 153 -11.21 2.58 7.81
N THR A 154 -12.36 1.96 8.11
CA THR A 154 -13.22 1.27 7.15
C THR A 154 -14.69 1.48 7.51
N THR A 155 -15.60 0.93 6.70
CA THR A 155 -17.04 0.90 6.95
C THR A 155 -17.59 -0.52 6.84
N PRO A 156 -18.80 -0.82 7.38
CA PRO A 156 -19.41 -2.15 7.27
C PRO A 156 -19.51 -2.65 5.82
N VAL A 157 -19.72 -1.76 4.85
CA VAL A 157 -19.80 -2.11 3.42
C VAL A 157 -18.47 -2.70 2.94
N TYR A 158 -17.35 -2.05 3.23
CA TYR A 158 -16.04 -2.53 2.80
C TYR A 158 -15.56 -3.73 3.61
N THR A 159 -16.02 -3.89 4.86
CA THR A 159 -15.80 -5.11 5.63
C THR A 159 -16.48 -6.32 4.96
N MET A 160 -17.70 -6.16 4.48
CA MET A 160 -18.39 -7.22 3.73
C MET A 160 -17.71 -7.48 2.39
N THR A 161 -17.24 -6.45 1.69
CA THR A 161 -16.48 -6.63 0.45
C THR A 161 -15.18 -7.40 0.70
N ALA A 162 -14.44 -7.06 1.75
CA ALA A 162 -13.22 -7.79 2.14
C ALA A 162 -13.51 -9.26 2.48
N PHE A 163 -14.62 -9.52 3.17
CA PHE A 163 -15.07 -10.89 3.44
C PHE A 163 -15.29 -11.70 2.16
N GLU A 164 -15.99 -11.14 1.17
CA GLU A 164 -16.22 -11.83 -0.10
C GLU A 164 -14.91 -12.00 -0.91
N LEU A 165 -13.99 -11.02 -0.90
CA LEU A 165 -12.68 -11.15 -1.53
C LEU A 165 -11.85 -12.30 -0.94
N LEU A 166 -11.86 -12.44 0.38
CA LEU A 166 -11.17 -13.52 1.08
C LEU A 166 -11.84 -14.88 0.83
N LYS A 167 -13.15 -14.94 0.91
CA LYS A 167 -13.95 -16.15 0.70
C LYS A 167 -13.76 -16.70 -0.72
N ASN A 168 -13.64 -15.83 -1.70
CA ASN A 168 -13.45 -16.19 -3.11
C ASN A 168 -11.96 -16.37 -3.48
N GLY A 169 -11.04 -16.30 -2.52
CA GLY A 169 -9.61 -16.52 -2.74
C GLY A 169 -8.91 -15.44 -3.58
N VAL A 170 -9.51 -14.25 -3.69
CA VAL A 170 -8.90 -13.10 -4.37
C VAL A 170 -7.64 -12.65 -3.61
N ILE A 171 -7.71 -12.66 -2.29
CA ILE A 171 -6.57 -12.48 -1.38
C ILE A 171 -6.43 -13.77 -0.57
N ARG A 172 -5.20 -14.31 -0.48
CA ARG A 172 -4.91 -15.56 0.19
C ARG A 172 -3.97 -15.33 1.36
N ALA A 173 -4.23 -15.92 2.52
CA ALA A 173 -3.43 -15.74 3.71
C ALA A 173 -1.96 -16.13 3.51
N GLU A 174 -1.71 -17.19 2.74
CA GLU A 174 -0.38 -17.71 2.43
C GLU A 174 0.54 -16.72 1.71
N ASP A 175 -0.02 -15.69 1.06
CA ASP A 175 0.75 -14.64 0.41
C ASP A 175 1.16 -13.51 1.39
N PHE A 176 0.64 -13.51 2.61
CA PHE A 176 0.87 -12.43 3.58
C PHE A 176 1.44 -12.92 4.91
N VAL A 177 1.08 -14.12 5.36
CA VAL A 177 1.58 -14.67 6.62
C VAL A 177 2.99 -15.24 6.41
N SER A 178 3.97 -14.69 7.14
CA SER A 178 5.37 -15.13 7.07
C SER A 178 5.65 -16.25 8.07
N GLU A 179 5.32 -16.00 9.35
CA GLU A 179 5.63 -16.90 10.45
C GLU A 179 4.41 -17.08 11.36
N THR A 180 4.43 -18.18 12.11
CA THR A 180 3.38 -18.52 13.07
C THR A 180 4.00 -18.74 14.45
N TYR A 181 3.42 -18.09 15.46
CA TYR A 181 3.87 -18.15 16.85
C TYR A 181 2.72 -18.57 17.77
N PRO A 182 2.97 -19.35 18.83
CA PRO A 182 2.01 -19.52 19.91
C PRO A 182 1.83 -18.21 20.70
N LEU A 183 0.75 -18.11 21.46
CA LEU A 183 0.42 -16.89 22.21
C LEU A 183 1.53 -16.47 23.19
N GLU A 184 2.20 -17.43 23.83
CA GLU A 184 3.30 -17.19 24.77
C GLU A 184 4.50 -16.49 24.13
N GLN A 185 4.62 -16.54 22.80
CA GLN A 185 5.71 -15.92 22.03
C GLN A 185 5.27 -14.62 21.33
N ILE A 186 4.16 -14.00 21.74
CA ILE A 186 3.62 -12.77 21.10
C ILE A 186 4.64 -11.63 21.09
N GLU A 187 5.42 -11.47 22.17
CA GLU A 187 6.47 -10.44 22.23
C GLU A 187 7.55 -10.69 21.17
N THR A 188 8.00 -11.93 21.03
CA THR A 188 8.96 -12.32 19.99
C THR A 188 8.40 -12.02 18.60
N ALA A 189 7.15 -12.39 18.33
CA ALA A 189 6.50 -12.14 17.05
C ALA A 189 6.41 -10.65 16.71
N ILE A 190 6.13 -9.79 17.69
CA ILE A 190 6.08 -8.33 17.54
C ILE A 190 7.49 -7.77 17.26
N LEU A 191 8.49 -8.21 18.00
CA LEU A 191 9.88 -7.78 17.82
C LEU A 191 10.44 -8.19 16.45
N GLU A 192 10.17 -9.42 15.99
CA GLU A 192 10.58 -9.86 14.65
C GLU A 192 9.86 -9.06 13.55
N HIS A 193 8.58 -8.77 13.74
CA HIS A 193 7.85 -7.91 12.80
C HIS A 193 8.45 -6.49 12.75
N SER A 194 8.84 -5.92 13.87
CA SER A 194 9.43 -4.57 13.95
C SER A 194 10.77 -4.46 13.24
N LYS A 195 11.52 -5.55 13.12
CA LYS A 195 12.78 -5.61 12.34
C LYS A 195 12.56 -5.57 10.82
N GLY A 196 11.32 -5.67 10.36
CA GLY A 196 10.98 -5.62 8.94
C GLY A 196 11.36 -6.87 8.13
N MET A 197 11.74 -7.97 8.80
CA MET A 197 12.16 -9.22 8.19
C MET A 197 11.00 -10.10 7.73
N CYS A 198 9.78 -9.77 8.11
CA CYS A 198 8.56 -10.49 7.75
C CYS A 198 7.50 -9.54 7.20
N ILE A 199 6.47 -10.09 6.55
CA ILE A 199 5.32 -9.34 6.08
C ILE A 199 4.31 -9.22 7.21
N LYS A 200 3.78 -10.35 7.70
CA LYS A 200 2.81 -10.43 8.80
C LYS A 200 3.01 -11.73 9.57
N ASN A 201 3.11 -11.63 10.89
CA ASN A 201 3.17 -12.81 11.76
C ASN A 201 1.76 -13.18 12.22
N ARG A 202 1.51 -14.48 12.36
CA ARG A 202 0.28 -15.05 12.90
C ARG A 202 0.52 -15.51 14.34
N ILE A 203 -0.43 -15.23 15.22
CA ILE A 203 -0.49 -15.79 16.57
C ILE A 203 -1.58 -16.85 16.60
N LEU A 204 -1.24 -18.04 17.06
CA LEU A 204 -2.20 -19.11 17.36
C LEU A 204 -2.77 -18.89 18.75
N LEU A 205 -4.11 -18.99 18.84
CA LEU A 205 -4.85 -18.96 20.08
C LEU A 205 -5.45 -20.37 20.23
N ASP A 206 -4.72 -21.26 20.86
CA ASP A 206 -5.16 -22.65 21.09
C ASP A 206 -6.23 -22.73 22.16
#